data_38b5fa22701a3cfb2eb182c71ee00cc5
#
_entry.id   38b5fa22701a3cfb2eb182c71ee00cc5
#
_cell.length_a   1.000
_cell.length_b   1.000
_cell.length_c   1.000
_cell.angle_alpha   90.00
_cell.angle_beta   90.00
_cell.angle_gamma   90.00
#
_symmetry.space_group_name_H-M   'P 1'
#
loop_
_entity.id
_entity.type
_entity.pdbx_description
1 polymer ?
#
loop_
_entity_poly.entity_id
_entity_poly.type
_entity_poly.pdbx_seq_one_letter_code
_entity_poly.pdbx_strand_id
1 'polypeptide(L)'
;KTAAALEALRTDDFVFLHLEATDEAGHDGDIDLKVRAIEYLDSRVVGPIMREIATWNEPVCVALLPDHATPVEKRIHMAEAVPFVIHAPGLIPDAVEVYDEKSCAAGAYSTLRLGEFMERFMGTGKE
;
A
#
# COMPACT_ATOMS: atom_id res chain seq x y z
N LYS A 1 5.94 -13.05 6.63
CA LYS A 1 6.32 -11.62 6.53
C LYS A 1 5.43 -10.74 7.41
N THR A 2 4.08 -10.86 7.38
CA THR A 2 3.14 -10.04 8.18
C THR A 2 3.43 -10.05 9.68
N ALA A 3 3.54 -11.23 10.29
CA ALA A 3 3.85 -11.36 11.72
C ALA A 3 5.22 -10.75 12.08
N ALA A 4 6.23 -10.94 11.24
CA ALA A 4 7.54 -10.35 11.45
C ALA A 4 7.53 -8.82 11.34
N ALA A 5 6.72 -8.25 10.44
CA ALA A 5 6.55 -6.81 10.32
C ALA A 5 5.87 -6.21 11.56
N LEU A 6 4.82 -6.87 12.06
CA LEU A 6 4.14 -6.44 13.29
C LEU A 6 5.04 -6.55 14.53
N GLU A 7 5.87 -7.59 14.61
CA GLU A 7 6.83 -7.74 15.70
C GLU A 7 7.91 -6.66 15.65
N ALA A 8 8.48 -6.40 14.48
CA ALA A 8 9.46 -5.33 14.30
C ALA A 8 8.87 -3.96 14.66
N LEU A 9 7.63 -3.68 14.27
CA LEU A 9 6.98 -2.39 14.56
C LEU A 9 6.74 -2.13 16.06
N ARG A 10 6.85 -3.14 16.92
CA ARG A 10 6.77 -2.94 18.38
C ARG A 10 8.01 -2.27 18.98
N THR A 11 9.12 -2.29 18.25
CA THR A 11 10.42 -1.77 18.70
C THR A 11 11.03 -0.75 17.74
N ASP A 12 10.60 -0.75 16.50
CA ASP A 12 11.13 0.10 15.44
C ASP A 12 10.09 1.17 15.05
N ASP A 13 10.55 2.38 14.77
CA ASP A 13 9.70 3.50 14.36
C ASP A 13 9.17 3.39 12.94
N PHE A 14 9.79 2.55 12.10
CA PHE A 14 9.42 2.37 10.70
C PHE A 14 9.70 0.95 10.22
N VAL A 15 8.72 0.37 9.53
CA VAL A 15 8.86 -0.95 8.90
C VAL A 15 8.45 -0.86 7.42
N PHE A 16 9.34 -1.31 6.55
CA PHE A 16 9.06 -1.48 5.12
C PHE A 16 8.82 -2.95 4.81
N LEU A 17 7.59 -3.28 4.39
CA LEU A 17 7.18 -4.63 4.04
C LEU A 17 7.01 -4.76 2.53
N HIS A 18 7.94 -5.44 1.88
CA HIS A 18 7.93 -5.69 0.44
C HIS A 18 7.42 -7.08 0.08
N LEU A 19 6.54 -7.15 -0.93
CA LEU A 19 5.88 -8.37 -1.40
C LEU A 19 5.84 -8.39 -2.93
N GLU A 20 6.42 -9.41 -3.55
CA GLU A 20 6.69 -9.49 -4.99
C GLU A 20 5.64 -10.28 -5.80
N ALA A 21 4.74 -11.02 -5.13
CA ALA A 21 3.85 -11.96 -5.80
C ALA A 21 2.99 -11.36 -6.92
N THR A 22 2.59 -10.09 -6.80
CA THR A 22 1.82 -9.39 -7.84
C THR A 22 2.68 -8.99 -9.03
N ASP A 23 3.94 -8.67 -8.80
CA ASP A 23 4.91 -8.37 -9.85
C ASP A 23 5.27 -9.63 -10.65
N GLU A 24 5.61 -10.73 -9.95
CA GLU A 24 5.88 -12.03 -10.58
C GLU A 24 4.72 -12.48 -11.47
N ALA A 25 3.48 -12.42 -10.98
CA ALA A 25 2.29 -12.74 -11.77
C ALA A 25 2.11 -11.80 -12.98
N GLY A 26 2.50 -10.54 -12.86
CA GLY A 26 2.54 -9.58 -13.96
C GLY A 26 3.52 -9.99 -15.05
N HIS A 27 4.73 -10.37 -14.68
CA HIS A 27 5.76 -10.85 -15.60
C HIS A 27 5.38 -12.16 -16.30
N ASP A 28 4.72 -13.06 -15.58
CA ASP A 28 4.19 -14.32 -16.15
C ASP A 28 3.03 -14.07 -17.12
N GLY A 29 2.37 -12.93 -17.02
CA GLY A 29 1.17 -12.60 -17.80
C GLY A 29 -0.05 -13.39 -17.36
N ASP A 30 -0.08 -13.87 -16.11
CA ASP A 30 -1.16 -14.65 -15.52
C ASP A 30 -2.13 -13.74 -14.74
N ILE A 31 -3.24 -13.38 -15.38
CA ILE A 31 -4.27 -12.52 -14.81
C ILE A 31 -4.88 -13.15 -13.56
N ASP A 32 -5.22 -14.44 -13.61
CA ASP A 32 -5.89 -15.12 -12.51
C ASP A 32 -4.97 -15.24 -11.30
N LEU A 33 -3.70 -15.50 -11.54
CA LEU A 33 -2.68 -15.52 -10.48
C LEU A 33 -2.52 -14.11 -9.87
N LYS A 34 -2.48 -13.07 -10.69
CA LYS A 34 -2.32 -11.69 -10.22
C LYS A 34 -3.51 -11.24 -9.36
N VAL A 35 -4.74 -11.54 -9.80
CA VAL A 35 -5.96 -11.26 -9.01
C VAL A 35 -5.91 -11.98 -7.67
N ARG A 36 -5.60 -13.28 -7.66
CA ARG A 36 -5.46 -14.04 -6.40
C ARG A 36 -4.35 -13.51 -5.49
N ALA A 37 -3.23 -13.05 -6.07
CA ALA A 37 -2.15 -12.44 -5.29
C ALA A 37 -2.61 -11.15 -4.61
N ILE A 38 -3.37 -10.30 -5.30
CA ILE A 38 -3.97 -9.07 -4.72
C ILE A 38 -4.96 -9.43 -3.60
N GLU A 39 -5.85 -10.39 -3.81
CA GLU A 39 -6.79 -10.87 -2.78
C GLU A 39 -6.06 -11.44 -1.55
N TYR A 40 -4.93 -12.12 -1.76
CA TYR A 40 -4.11 -12.63 -0.66
C TYR A 40 -3.35 -11.51 0.06
N LEU A 41 -2.89 -10.47 -0.64
CA LEU A 41 -2.33 -9.28 -0.02
C LEU A 41 -3.35 -8.63 0.92
N ASP A 42 -4.57 -8.44 0.46
CA ASP A 42 -5.64 -7.89 1.28
C ASP A 42 -5.94 -8.78 2.50
N SER A 43 -6.28 -10.04 2.26
CA SER A 43 -6.79 -10.95 3.30
C SER A 43 -5.72 -11.44 4.29
N ARG A 44 -4.46 -11.57 3.86
CA ARG A 44 -3.37 -12.17 4.67
C ARG A 44 -2.32 -11.17 5.14
N VAL A 45 -2.31 -9.95 4.61
CA VAL A 45 -1.34 -8.91 4.99
C VAL A 45 -2.06 -7.67 5.48
N VAL A 46 -2.77 -6.96 4.62
CA VAL A 46 -3.39 -5.67 4.97
C VAL A 46 -4.43 -5.84 6.07
N GLY A 47 -5.39 -6.74 5.89
CA GLY A 47 -6.43 -6.99 6.87
C GLY A 47 -5.90 -7.39 8.26
N PRO A 48 -4.99 -8.37 8.37
CA PRO A 48 -4.36 -8.71 9.65
C PRO A 48 -3.58 -7.56 10.29
N ILE A 49 -2.81 -6.76 9.52
CA ILE A 49 -2.11 -5.59 10.04
C ILE A 49 -3.10 -4.58 10.62
N MET A 50 -4.11 -4.20 9.83
CA MET A 50 -5.09 -3.20 10.25
C MET A 50 -5.86 -3.63 11.51
N ARG A 51 -6.21 -4.92 11.62
CA ARG A 51 -6.87 -5.44 12.83
C ARG A 51 -5.96 -5.41 14.05
N GLU A 52 -4.70 -5.77 13.90
CA GLU A 52 -3.74 -5.80 15.00
C GLU A 52 -3.43 -4.40 15.53
N ILE A 53 -3.06 -3.46 14.64
CA ILE A 53 -2.70 -2.10 15.06
C ILE A 53 -3.88 -1.34 15.65
N ALA A 54 -5.13 -1.68 15.28
CA ALA A 54 -6.33 -1.10 15.89
C ALA A 54 -6.48 -1.42 17.39
N THR A 55 -5.76 -2.42 17.89
CA THR A 55 -5.73 -2.79 19.31
C THR A 55 -4.61 -2.11 20.09
N TRP A 56 -3.71 -1.41 19.40
CA TRP A 56 -2.56 -0.77 20.03
C TRP A 56 -2.92 0.60 20.60
N ASN A 57 -2.25 0.97 21.70
CA ASN A 57 -2.41 2.29 22.31
C ASN A 57 -1.65 3.39 21.55
N GLU A 58 -0.60 3.00 20.83
CA GLU A 58 0.20 3.91 20.02
C GLU A 58 -0.40 4.05 18.62
N PRO A 59 -0.48 5.28 18.09
CA PRO A 59 -0.99 5.49 16.74
C PRO A 59 -0.01 4.95 15.70
N VAL A 60 -0.52 4.18 14.75
CA VAL A 60 0.27 3.64 13.63
C VAL A 60 -0.26 4.19 12.33
N CYS A 61 0.64 4.80 11.54
CA CYS A 61 0.35 5.22 10.17
C CYS A 61 0.70 4.09 9.21
N VAL A 62 -0.17 3.79 8.26
CA VAL A 62 0.04 2.74 7.25
C VAL A 62 -0.07 3.34 5.86
N ALA A 63 0.90 3.03 5.02
CA ALA A 63 0.83 3.32 3.60
C ALA A 63 0.84 2.02 2.80
N LEU A 64 0.05 1.96 1.74
CA LEU A 64 0.01 0.86 0.78
C LEU A 64 0.15 1.43 -0.62
N LEU A 65 1.10 0.91 -1.37
CA LEU A 65 1.33 1.28 -2.77
C LEU A 65 2.15 0.20 -3.49
N PRO A 66 1.99 0.04 -4.81
CA PRO A 66 2.99 -0.63 -5.64
C PRO A 66 4.24 0.25 -5.79
N ASP A 67 5.38 -0.35 -6.04
CA ASP A 67 6.62 0.36 -6.40
C ASP A 67 6.63 0.78 -7.88
N HIS A 68 5.99 -0.01 -8.75
CA HIS A 68 5.77 0.26 -10.18
C HIS A 68 4.59 -0.55 -10.73
N ALA A 69 4.16 -0.20 -11.92
CA ALA A 69 3.20 -0.99 -12.68
C ALA A 69 3.91 -2.15 -13.42
N THR A 70 3.34 -3.36 -13.37
CA THR A 70 3.74 -4.51 -14.18
C THR A 70 2.49 -5.13 -14.82
N PRO A 71 1.95 -4.49 -15.89
CA PRO A 71 0.73 -4.97 -16.53
C PRO A 71 0.93 -6.36 -17.14
N VAL A 72 -0.02 -7.26 -16.91
CA VAL A 72 0.02 -8.65 -17.41
C VAL A 72 0.15 -8.75 -18.93
N GLU A 73 -0.40 -7.77 -19.64
CA GLU A 73 -0.31 -7.71 -21.10
C GLU A 73 1.10 -7.34 -21.60
N LYS A 74 1.82 -6.52 -20.82
CA LYS A 74 3.16 -6.04 -21.17
C LYS A 74 4.26 -6.93 -20.64
N ARG A 75 4.06 -7.54 -19.47
CA ARG A 75 5.03 -8.42 -18.77
C ARG A 75 6.37 -7.76 -18.45
N ILE A 76 6.38 -6.44 -18.36
CA ILE A 76 7.54 -5.61 -18.04
C ILE A 76 7.10 -4.46 -17.13
N HIS A 77 8.06 -3.89 -16.43
CA HIS A 77 7.82 -2.67 -15.64
C HIS A 77 7.49 -1.49 -16.54
N MET A 78 6.48 -0.71 -16.13
CA MET A 78 6.04 0.49 -16.84
C MET A 78 6.18 1.71 -15.95
N ALA A 79 6.58 2.84 -16.55
CA ALA A 79 6.70 4.12 -15.87
C ALA A 79 5.36 4.86 -15.81
N GLU A 80 4.36 4.21 -15.27
CA GLU A 80 3.02 4.75 -15.09
C GLU A 80 2.80 5.13 -13.62
N ALA A 81 1.90 6.08 -13.37
CA ALA A 81 1.50 6.41 -12.00
C ALA A 81 0.81 5.20 -11.36
N VAL A 82 1.14 4.92 -10.11
CA VAL A 82 0.56 3.83 -9.31
C VAL A 82 -0.37 4.38 -8.24
N PRO A 83 -1.43 3.64 -7.86
CA PRO A 83 -2.30 4.05 -6.78
C PRO A 83 -1.59 3.96 -5.44
N PHE A 84 -1.94 4.85 -4.51
CA PHE A 84 -1.50 4.73 -3.13
C PHE A 84 -2.62 5.12 -2.17
N VAL A 85 -2.54 4.61 -0.96
CA VAL A 85 -3.40 5.02 0.16
C VAL A 85 -2.55 5.21 1.41
N ILE A 86 -2.88 6.22 2.19
CA ILE A 86 -2.30 6.48 3.51
C ILE A 86 -3.44 6.45 4.53
N HIS A 87 -3.28 5.62 5.55
CA HIS A 87 -4.14 5.59 6.72
C HIS A 87 -3.37 6.12 7.93
N ALA A 88 -4.00 7.02 8.67
CA ALA A 88 -3.49 7.47 9.96
C ALA A 88 -4.65 7.75 10.92
N PRO A 89 -4.46 7.50 12.23
CA PRO A 89 -5.45 7.87 13.24
C PRO A 89 -5.75 9.37 13.20
N GLY A 90 -7.04 9.72 13.09
CA GLY A 90 -7.48 11.12 13.03
C GLY A 90 -7.42 11.76 11.65
N LEU A 91 -6.87 11.10 10.65
CA LEU A 91 -6.93 11.57 9.27
C LEU A 91 -8.36 11.48 8.74
N ILE A 92 -8.88 12.59 8.22
CA ILE A 92 -10.20 12.61 7.58
C ILE A 92 -10.07 11.97 6.21
N PRO A 93 -10.82 10.88 5.92
CA PRO A 93 -10.77 10.24 4.62
C PRO A 93 -11.32 11.17 3.53
N ASP A 94 -10.78 11.06 2.32
CA ASP A 94 -11.37 11.68 1.14
C ASP A 94 -12.58 10.89 0.62
N ALA A 95 -13.10 11.27 -0.53
CA ALA A 95 -14.28 10.64 -1.13
C ALA A 95 -13.96 9.40 -1.97
N VAL A 96 -12.70 8.96 -2.01
CA VAL A 96 -12.28 7.78 -2.80
C VAL A 96 -12.56 6.51 -2.00
N GLU A 97 -13.42 5.66 -2.54
CA GLU A 97 -13.84 4.41 -1.89
C GLU A 97 -13.21 3.15 -2.53
N VAL A 98 -12.56 3.30 -3.68
CA VAL A 98 -11.99 2.17 -4.44
C VAL A 98 -10.50 2.38 -4.64
N TYR A 99 -9.71 1.36 -4.35
CA TYR A 99 -8.27 1.36 -4.52
C TYR A 99 -7.89 0.82 -5.91
N ASP A 100 -7.84 1.71 -6.87
CA ASP A 100 -7.37 1.48 -8.22
C ASP A 100 -6.75 2.76 -8.82
N GLU A 101 -6.07 2.65 -9.94
CA GLU A 101 -5.36 3.76 -10.60
C GLU A 101 -6.29 4.92 -10.96
N LYS A 102 -7.50 4.61 -11.43
CA LYS A 102 -8.47 5.60 -11.89
C LYS A 102 -9.11 6.34 -10.71
N SER A 103 -9.52 5.61 -9.69
CA SER A 103 -10.20 6.17 -8.52
C SER A 103 -9.22 6.98 -7.66
N CYS A 104 -8.02 6.44 -7.42
CA CYS A 104 -6.99 7.12 -6.64
C CYS A 104 -6.50 8.41 -7.28
N ALA A 105 -6.54 8.55 -8.61
CA ALA A 105 -6.19 9.79 -9.30
C ALA A 105 -7.07 10.99 -8.90
N ALA A 106 -8.28 10.74 -8.37
CA ALA A 106 -9.20 11.76 -7.85
C ALA A 106 -9.04 12.01 -6.35
N GLY A 107 -8.10 11.34 -5.68
CA GLY A 107 -7.86 11.45 -4.25
C GLY A 107 -7.29 12.81 -3.82
N ALA A 108 -7.38 13.09 -2.52
CA ALA A 108 -7.00 14.38 -1.93
C ALA A 108 -5.51 14.74 -2.16
N TYR A 109 -4.64 13.75 -2.28
CA TYR A 109 -3.22 13.97 -2.54
C TYR A 109 -2.87 14.16 -4.02
N SER A 110 -3.83 13.91 -4.93
CA SER A 110 -3.58 13.99 -6.38
C SER A 110 -2.38 13.10 -6.79
N THR A 111 -1.61 13.54 -7.79
CA THR A 111 -0.40 12.82 -8.24
C THR A 111 0.82 13.39 -7.55
N LEU A 112 1.51 12.59 -6.77
CA LEU A 112 2.77 12.93 -6.11
C LEU A 112 3.96 12.55 -7.00
N ARG A 113 5.01 13.34 -6.90
CA ARG A 113 6.30 13.07 -7.55
C ARG A 113 7.22 12.29 -6.63
N LEU A 114 8.31 11.78 -7.20
CA LEU A 114 9.36 11.09 -6.45
C LEU A 114 9.85 11.98 -5.26
N GLY A 115 9.83 11.40 -4.08
CA GLY A 115 10.19 12.07 -2.82
C GLY A 115 9.02 12.69 -2.06
N GLU A 116 8.03 13.26 -2.76
CA GLU A 116 6.87 13.89 -2.12
C GLU A 116 6.01 12.90 -1.32
N PHE A 117 5.95 11.65 -1.77
CA PHE A 117 5.21 10.60 -1.06
C PHE A 117 5.74 10.38 0.37
N MET A 118 7.05 10.23 0.52
CA MET A 118 7.66 10.02 1.84
C MET A 118 7.52 11.24 2.74
N GLU A 119 7.62 12.45 2.19
CA GLU A 119 7.38 13.68 2.95
C GLU A 119 5.93 13.73 3.47
N ARG A 120 4.96 13.38 2.63
CA ARG A 120 3.54 13.29 3.03
C ARG A 120 3.33 12.22 4.09
N PHE A 121 3.80 11.00 3.84
CA PHE A 121 3.64 9.88 4.76
C PHE A 121 4.25 10.17 6.13
N MET A 122 5.50 10.65 6.18
CA MET A 122 6.20 10.96 7.42
C MET A 122 5.68 12.22 8.13
N GLY A 123 4.97 13.09 7.42
CA GLY A 123 4.29 14.27 7.97
C GLY A 123 2.89 13.96 8.53
N THR A 124 2.30 12.85 8.14
CA THR A 124 0.94 12.46 8.56
C THR A 124 0.90 12.18 10.07
N GLY A 125 -0.08 12.76 10.75
CA GLY A 125 -0.23 12.60 12.22
C GLY A 125 0.61 13.55 13.08
N LYS A 126 1.27 14.53 12.48
CA LYS A 126 2.04 15.56 13.20
C LYS A 126 1.29 16.91 13.35
N GLU A 127 0.05 17.00 12.84
CA GLU A 127 -0.79 18.20 12.95
C GLU A 127 -1.81 18.07 14.08
#